data_69521d3675f92a3bb31a0c8c99f73a38
#
_entry.id   69521d3675f92a3bb31a0c8c99f73a38
#
_cell.length_a   1.000
_cell.length_b   1.000
_cell.length_c   1.000
_cell.angle_alpha   90.00
_cell.angle_beta   90.00
_cell.angle_gamma   90.00
#
_symmetry.space_group_name_H-M   'P 1'
#
loop_
_entity.id
_entity.type
_entity.pdbx_description
1 polymer ?
#
loop_
_entity_poly.entity_id
_entity_poly.type
_entity_poly.pdbx_seq_one_letter_code
_entity_poly.pdbx_strand_id
1 'polypeptide(L)'
;MNALDYLVLLGVLVGIAGYGLWRTRGHHNLRSYLKGSRETRWFTIGLSVMATQASAITFLSTPGQGYESGLGFVQNYFGAPLALILVAAVFLPLYRRLNVYTAYEFLGQRFDPKTRLLGAGLFLLQRGLGAGITIYAPAIVLSTVMGWRLDLTIVSTGLLVVAYTVAGGSDAVNLTQKYQLGVIFAGMVAAFCVLLARLPAGLGFRDVLAVAGGFHKLEAVDFSLNPDRRYTLWTGLLGGCFLALSYFGTDQSQVQRYLTGASLRESRLGLMFNAVWKIPMQFFILLLGVLVFVFYQFERPPVFFNQTAWHDQAAHGAGARLRALEQDFTAAHAAQARQIQAWVAARHAGDAAAAAAARTAALAASARVEAARSATKAVLHAADPRISANDSDYVFITFILDHLPHGLIGLLVAAFFAAAFSSKAGELNALGSTTTIDIYRHVVRRDAGDAHYVAATKWFTALWGLVAIGFALFASLAENLIQATNIIGSVFYGVMLGLFLVAFFVRRIGGTAVFWAALAAQALVLGLYFTLSISYLWYNVIGCAACVLCSLILQAFLPANHANDRE
;
A
#
# COMPACT_ATOMS: atom_id res chain seq x y z
N MET A 1 21.90 -14.60 -1.37
CA MET A 1 21.13 -15.81 -0.96
C MET A 1 21.95 -17.06 -1.25
N ASN A 2 21.88 -18.09 -0.39
CA ASN A 2 22.54 -19.38 -0.59
C ASN A 2 21.52 -20.48 -0.97
N ALA A 3 21.99 -21.74 -1.14
CA ALA A 3 21.11 -22.86 -1.52
C ALA A 3 19.98 -23.12 -0.52
N LEU A 4 20.21 -22.92 0.79
CA LEU A 4 19.17 -23.06 1.83
C LEU A 4 18.07 -22.02 1.65
N ASP A 5 18.42 -20.77 1.34
CA ASP A 5 17.44 -19.70 1.11
C ASP A 5 16.54 -20.01 -0.08
N TYR A 6 17.12 -20.50 -1.20
CA TYR A 6 16.34 -20.90 -2.36
C TYR A 6 15.47 -22.13 -2.09
N LEU A 7 15.94 -23.09 -1.32
CA LEU A 7 15.16 -24.26 -0.95
C LEU A 7 13.96 -23.86 -0.09
N VAL A 8 14.16 -23.00 0.90
CA VAL A 8 13.06 -22.47 1.75
C VAL A 8 12.10 -21.64 0.91
N LEU A 9 12.62 -20.72 0.07
CA LEU A 9 11.82 -19.89 -0.82
C LEU A 9 10.90 -20.75 -1.71
N LEU A 10 11.46 -21.68 -2.45
CA LEU A 10 10.70 -22.54 -3.36
C LEU A 10 9.74 -23.47 -2.60
N GLY A 11 10.20 -24.06 -1.48
CA GLY A 11 9.37 -24.93 -0.64
C GLY A 11 8.12 -24.22 -0.12
N VAL A 12 8.27 -23.00 0.38
CA VAL A 12 7.14 -22.18 0.87
C VAL A 12 6.21 -21.77 -0.26
N LEU A 13 6.74 -21.28 -1.39
CA LEU A 13 5.91 -20.86 -2.53
C LEU A 13 5.13 -22.03 -3.14
N VAL A 14 5.80 -23.17 -3.37
CA VAL A 14 5.17 -24.39 -3.90
C VAL A 14 4.15 -24.94 -2.90
N GLY A 15 4.47 -24.95 -1.60
CA GLY A 15 3.57 -25.39 -0.54
C GLY A 15 2.29 -24.56 -0.49
N ILE A 16 2.41 -23.22 -0.52
CA ILE A 16 1.27 -22.29 -0.49
C ILE A 16 0.44 -22.43 -1.78
N ALA A 17 1.08 -22.42 -2.94
CA ALA A 17 0.40 -22.54 -4.22
C ALA A 17 -0.28 -23.92 -4.37
N GLY A 18 0.42 -24.99 -4.02
CA GLY A 18 -0.10 -26.35 -4.06
C GLY A 18 -1.28 -26.55 -3.12
N TYR A 19 -1.21 -26.05 -1.89
CA TYR A 19 -2.31 -26.09 -0.94
C TYR A 19 -3.53 -25.30 -1.44
N GLY A 20 -3.31 -24.11 -2.00
CA GLY A 20 -4.37 -23.29 -2.58
C GLY A 20 -5.08 -24.01 -3.74
N LEU A 21 -4.33 -24.55 -4.69
CA LEU A 21 -4.86 -25.30 -5.86
C LEU A 21 -5.57 -26.58 -5.43
N TRP A 22 -5.01 -27.33 -4.48
CA TRP A 22 -5.63 -28.56 -3.98
C TRP A 22 -6.98 -28.30 -3.33
N ARG A 23 -7.09 -27.23 -2.54
CA ARG A 23 -8.31 -26.93 -1.76
C ARG A 23 -9.44 -26.30 -2.59
N THR A 24 -9.13 -25.71 -3.75
CA THR A 24 -10.11 -24.96 -4.58
C THR A 24 -10.55 -25.72 -5.83
N ARG A 25 -10.20 -26.98 -5.99
CA ARG A 25 -10.68 -27.83 -7.09
C ARG A 25 -12.20 -28.00 -7.00
N GLY A 26 -12.96 -27.51 -7.99
CA GLY A 26 -14.39 -27.82 -8.15
C GLY A 26 -15.39 -26.66 -8.06
N HIS A 27 -14.99 -25.40 -8.01
CA HIS A 27 -15.93 -24.29 -8.03
C HIS A 27 -16.30 -23.85 -9.45
N HIS A 28 -17.56 -24.07 -9.87
CA HIS A 28 -18.03 -23.78 -11.24
C HIS A 28 -19.11 -22.67 -11.32
N ASN A 29 -19.62 -22.12 -10.20
CA ASN A 29 -20.71 -21.14 -10.20
C ASN A 29 -20.18 -19.71 -10.02
N LEU A 30 -20.74 -18.75 -10.79
CA LEU A 30 -20.39 -17.32 -10.72
C LEU A 30 -20.53 -16.76 -9.27
N ARG A 31 -21.58 -17.17 -8.57
CA ARG A 31 -21.84 -16.75 -7.19
C ARG A 31 -20.74 -17.21 -6.23
N SER A 32 -20.32 -18.48 -6.32
CA SER A 32 -19.24 -19.03 -5.49
C SER A 32 -17.89 -18.41 -5.86
N TYR A 33 -17.66 -18.17 -7.16
CA TYR A 33 -16.45 -17.53 -7.64
C TYR A 33 -16.28 -16.07 -7.15
N LEU A 34 -17.38 -15.29 -7.08
CA LEU A 34 -17.34 -13.87 -6.69
C LEU A 34 -17.59 -13.63 -5.19
N LYS A 35 -18.52 -14.39 -4.57
CA LYS A 35 -18.97 -14.16 -3.17
C LYS A 35 -18.43 -15.19 -2.18
N GLY A 36 -17.74 -16.25 -2.63
CA GLY A 36 -17.33 -17.35 -1.76
C GLY A 36 -18.52 -18.10 -1.11
N SER A 37 -18.23 -18.98 -0.14
CA SER A 37 -19.22 -19.86 0.50
C SER A 37 -20.14 -19.21 1.54
N ARG A 38 -19.96 -17.93 1.88
CA ARG A 38 -20.65 -17.23 3.01
C ARG A 38 -20.58 -17.99 4.36
N GLU A 39 -19.50 -18.71 4.61
CA GLU A 39 -19.27 -19.46 5.86
C GLU A 39 -18.10 -18.91 6.67
N THR A 40 -17.54 -17.79 6.24
CA THR A 40 -16.29 -17.25 6.80
C THR A 40 -16.55 -16.65 8.18
N ARG A 41 -15.78 -17.08 9.18
CA ARG A 41 -15.82 -16.55 10.55
C ARG A 41 -15.05 -15.24 10.66
N TRP A 42 -15.36 -14.44 11.67
CA TRP A 42 -14.82 -13.09 11.91
C TRP A 42 -13.30 -13.01 11.88
N PHE A 43 -12.61 -13.97 12.48
CA PHE A 43 -11.14 -13.96 12.54
C PHE A 43 -10.51 -14.13 11.15
N THR A 44 -11.08 -15.04 10.33
CA THR A 44 -10.63 -15.21 8.93
C THR A 44 -10.95 -13.97 8.09
N ILE A 45 -12.11 -13.34 8.29
CA ILE A 45 -12.46 -12.06 7.64
C ILE A 45 -11.46 -10.99 8.04
N GLY A 46 -11.22 -10.84 9.36
CA GLY A 46 -10.27 -9.86 9.88
C GLY A 46 -8.87 -10.03 9.31
N LEU A 47 -8.35 -11.25 9.28
CA LEU A 47 -7.05 -11.55 8.67
C LEU A 47 -7.06 -11.34 7.15
N SER A 48 -8.13 -11.68 6.44
CA SER A 48 -8.21 -11.48 4.98
C SER A 48 -8.27 -9.99 4.63
N VAL A 49 -9.06 -9.20 5.36
CA VAL A 49 -9.09 -7.73 5.20
C VAL A 49 -7.72 -7.14 5.52
N MET A 50 -7.08 -7.57 6.61
CA MET A 50 -5.74 -7.12 6.98
C MET A 50 -4.70 -7.50 5.92
N ALA A 51 -4.69 -8.73 5.45
CA ALA A 51 -3.73 -9.22 4.45
C ALA A 51 -3.91 -8.54 3.08
N THR A 52 -5.13 -8.13 2.73
CA THR A 52 -5.37 -7.36 1.50
C THR A 52 -4.77 -5.96 1.58
N GLN A 53 -4.76 -5.35 2.77
CA GLN A 53 -4.11 -4.06 3.02
C GLN A 53 -2.61 -4.16 3.25
N ALA A 54 -2.22 -5.15 4.07
CA ALA A 54 -0.83 -5.45 4.40
C ALA A 54 -0.21 -6.29 3.28
N SER A 55 -0.14 -5.70 2.08
CA SER A 55 0.51 -6.28 0.90
C SER A 55 2.03 -6.25 1.05
N ALA A 56 2.74 -6.82 0.07
CA ALA A 56 4.21 -6.72 0.01
C ALA A 56 4.72 -5.29 0.13
N ILE A 57 3.98 -4.29 -0.40
CA ILE A 57 4.33 -2.87 -0.24
C ILE A 57 4.40 -2.48 1.24
N THR A 58 3.44 -2.89 2.06
CA THR A 58 3.44 -2.54 3.48
C THR A 58 4.68 -3.07 4.19
N PHE A 59 5.13 -4.26 3.87
CA PHE A 59 6.27 -4.88 4.56
C PHE A 59 7.63 -4.54 3.94
N LEU A 60 7.65 -4.05 2.69
CA LEU A 60 8.87 -3.62 2.00
C LEU A 60 9.08 -2.11 2.12
N SER A 61 8.06 -1.33 1.75
CA SER A 61 8.13 0.13 1.61
C SER A 61 7.93 0.86 2.94
N THR A 62 7.09 0.36 3.84
CA THR A 62 6.85 1.05 5.12
C THR A 62 8.07 1.08 6.04
N PRO A 63 8.91 0.02 6.16
CA PRO A 63 10.19 0.17 6.87
C PRO A 63 11.11 1.20 6.21
N GLY A 64 11.16 1.26 4.87
CA GLY A 64 11.88 2.30 4.14
C GLY A 64 11.37 3.71 4.47
N GLN A 65 10.04 3.88 4.56
CA GLN A 65 9.41 5.12 5.02
C GLN A 65 9.80 5.47 6.47
N GLY A 66 9.85 4.47 7.36
CA GLY A 66 10.33 4.65 8.73
C GLY A 66 11.81 5.05 8.80
N TYR A 67 12.64 4.45 7.97
CA TYR A 67 14.05 4.82 7.80
C TYR A 67 14.22 6.28 7.33
N GLU A 68 13.48 6.68 6.30
CA GLU A 68 13.60 8.01 5.70
C GLU A 68 12.98 9.11 6.56
N SER A 69 11.74 8.96 7.01
CA SER A 69 10.96 10.00 7.67
C SER A 69 10.50 9.69 9.10
N GLY A 70 10.93 8.57 9.68
CA GLY A 70 10.57 8.18 11.05
C GLY A 70 9.12 7.73 11.23
N LEU A 71 8.60 7.91 12.44
CA LEU A 71 7.28 7.42 12.84
C LEU A 71 6.10 8.27 12.34
N GLY A 72 6.35 9.49 11.84
CA GLY A 72 5.30 10.45 11.48
C GLY A 72 4.25 9.93 10.49
N PHE A 73 4.62 8.98 9.62
CA PHE A 73 3.70 8.34 8.68
C PHE A 73 2.55 7.57 9.35
N VAL A 74 2.69 7.16 10.62
CA VAL A 74 1.62 6.45 11.35
C VAL A 74 0.33 7.27 11.42
N GLN A 75 0.43 8.59 11.39
CA GLN A 75 -0.71 9.50 11.42
C GLN A 75 -1.67 9.29 10.24
N ASN A 76 -1.18 8.82 9.09
CA ASN A 76 -2.01 8.44 7.94
C ASN A 76 -3.14 7.45 8.31
N TYR A 77 -2.97 6.69 9.38
CA TYR A 77 -3.90 5.65 9.82
C TYR A 77 -4.77 6.03 11.01
N PHE A 78 -4.62 7.22 11.60
CA PHE A 78 -5.36 7.61 12.81
C PHE A 78 -6.88 7.68 12.61
N GLY A 79 -7.32 8.03 11.41
CA GLY A 79 -8.74 8.03 11.06
C GLY A 79 -9.34 6.65 10.74
N ALA A 80 -8.49 5.63 10.50
CA ALA A 80 -8.96 4.31 10.06
C ALA A 80 -9.89 3.59 11.07
N PRO A 81 -9.68 3.62 12.40
CA PRO A 81 -10.62 3.01 13.35
C PRO A 81 -12.01 3.62 13.27
N LEU A 82 -12.13 4.95 13.18
CA LEU A 82 -13.42 5.63 13.03
C LEU A 82 -14.12 5.23 11.72
N ALA A 83 -13.37 5.21 10.63
CA ALA A 83 -13.88 4.77 9.33
C ALA A 83 -14.41 3.34 9.38
N LEU A 84 -13.68 2.40 9.99
CA LEU A 84 -14.07 1.00 10.09
C LEU A 84 -15.32 0.79 10.97
N ILE A 85 -15.48 1.58 12.03
CA ILE A 85 -16.70 1.61 12.84
C ILE A 85 -17.88 2.07 11.99
N LEU A 86 -17.74 3.16 11.23
CA LEU A 86 -18.78 3.67 10.33
C LEU A 86 -19.13 2.68 9.22
N VAL A 87 -18.14 2.02 8.61
CA VAL A 87 -18.37 0.97 7.61
C VAL A 87 -19.15 -0.20 8.24
N ALA A 88 -18.76 -0.66 9.42
CA ALA A 88 -19.42 -1.76 10.10
C ALA A 88 -20.85 -1.42 10.57
N ALA A 89 -21.08 -0.16 10.97
CA ALA A 89 -22.38 0.29 11.45
C ALA A 89 -23.36 0.60 10.33
N VAL A 90 -22.90 1.23 9.24
CA VAL A 90 -23.73 1.83 8.20
C VAL A 90 -23.64 1.08 6.86
N PHE A 91 -22.44 1.00 6.26
CA PHE A 91 -22.27 0.47 4.90
C PHE A 91 -22.54 -1.04 4.83
N LEU A 92 -21.99 -1.80 5.75
CA LEU A 92 -22.11 -3.26 5.76
C LEU A 92 -23.57 -3.74 5.88
N PRO A 93 -24.44 -3.21 6.79
CA PRO A 93 -25.85 -3.58 6.84
C PRO A 93 -26.58 -3.29 5.52
N LEU A 94 -26.30 -2.14 4.90
CA LEU A 94 -26.91 -1.75 3.62
C LEU A 94 -26.55 -2.72 2.51
N TYR A 95 -25.26 -3.02 2.31
CA TYR A 95 -24.81 -3.97 1.28
C TYR A 95 -25.38 -5.38 1.49
N ARG A 96 -25.46 -5.85 2.73
CA ARG A 96 -26.05 -7.18 3.02
C ARG A 96 -27.54 -7.23 2.70
N ARG A 97 -28.28 -6.17 3.02
CA ARG A 97 -29.72 -6.07 2.73
C ARG A 97 -30.00 -6.06 1.22
N LEU A 98 -29.17 -5.38 0.45
CA LEU A 98 -29.34 -5.24 -1.01
C LEU A 98 -28.85 -6.45 -1.81
N ASN A 99 -28.10 -7.37 -1.20
CA ASN A 99 -27.59 -8.61 -1.81
C ASN A 99 -26.82 -8.41 -3.14
N VAL A 100 -26.14 -7.29 -3.29
CA VAL A 100 -25.39 -6.91 -4.50
C VAL A 100 -24.14 -7.76 -4.73
N TYR A 101 -23.68 -7.90 -5.98
CA TYR A 101 -22.41 -8.52 -6.33
C TYR A 101 -21.24 -7.53 -6.22
N THR A 102 -21.48 -6.28 -6.65
CA THR A 102 -20.52 -5.18 -6.54
C THR A 102 -21.15 -4.01 -5.80
N ALA A 103 -20.31 -3.18 -5.19
CA ALA A 103 -20.79 -1.95 -4.56
C ALA A 103 -21.50 -1.01 -5.57
N TYR A 104 -21.10 -1.07 -6.84
CA TYR A 104 -21.61 -0.16 -7.90
C TYR A 104 -22.99 -0.55 -8.43
N GLU A 105 -23.39 -1.82 -8.28
CA GLU A 105 -24.78 -2.23 -8.56
C GLU A 105 -25.77 -1.40 -7.75
N PHE A 106 -25.44 -1.06 -6.51
CA PHE A 106 -26.28 -0.19 -5.68
C PHE A 106 -26.47 1.20 -6.30
N LEU A 107 -25.41 1.80 -6.86
CA LEU A 107 -25.53 3.10 -7.53
C LEU A 107 -26.52 3.04 -8.72
N GLY A 108 -26.49 1.94 -9.47
CA GLY A 108 -27.43 1.71 -10.57
C GLY A 108 -28.87 1.49 -10.11
N GLN A 109 -29.09 0.82 -8.99
CA GLN A 109 -30.43 0.61 -8.39
C GLN A 109 -30.99 1.91 -7.78
N ARG A 110 -30.10 2.72 -7.17
CA ARG A 110 -30.49 3.96 -6.50
C ARG A 110 -30.67 5.14 -7.44
N PHE A 111 -29.87 5.24 -8.48
CA PHE A 111 -29.85 6.35 -9.43
C PHE A 111 -30.20 5.88 -10.85
N ASP A 112 -29.17 5.61 -11.64
CA ASP A 112 -29.31 5.23 -13.04
C ASP A 112 -28.07 4.45 -13.54
N PRO A 113 -28.14 3.83 -14.75
CA PRO A 113 -27.02 3.11 -15.34
C PRO A 113 -25.77 3.95 -15.56
N LYS A 114 -25.90 5.24 -15.90
CA LYS A 114 -24.73 6.11 -16.15
C LYS A 114 -23.97 6.41 -14.86
N THR A 115 -24.66 6.59 -13.74
CA THR A 115 -24.04 6.78 -12.42
C THR A 115 -23.34 5.50 -11.94
N ARG A 116 -23.92 4.32 -12.22
CA ARG A 116 -23.25 3.02 -11.99
C ARG A 116 -21.95 2.92 -12.78
N LEU A 117 -21.99 3.23 -14.09
CA LEU A 117 -20.81 3.20 -14.96
C LEU A 117 -19.74 4.20 -14.52
N LEU A 118 -20.13 5.39 -14.05
CA LEU A 118 -19.20 6.38 -13.53
C LEU A 118 -18.49 5.86 -12.27
N GLY A 119 -19.24 5.35 -11.28
CA GLY A 119 -18.66 4.78 -10.06
C GLY A 119 -17.72 3.60 -10.34
N ALA A 120 -18.15 2.68 -11.22
CA ALA A 120 -17.32 1.57 -11.67
C ALA A 120 -16.06 2.07 -12.43
N GLY A 121 -16.21 3.07 -13.30
CA GLY A 121 -15.10 3.67 -14.06
C GLY A 121 -14.05 4.33 -13.16
N LEU A 122 -14.47 5.12 -12.17
CA LEU A 122 -13.57 5.73 -11.19
C LEU A 122 -12.78 4.66 -10.42
N PHE A 123 -13.45 3.59 -9.98
CA PHE A 123 -12.79 2.45 -9.34
C PHE A 123 -11.79 1.77 -10.28
N LEU A 124 -12.18 1.48 -11.51
CA LEU A 124 -11.32 0.79 -12.48
C LEU A 124 -10.07 1.60 -12.80
N LEU A 125 -10.19 2.92 -12.96
CA LEU A 125 -9.05 3.82 -13.16
C LEU A 125 -8.14 3.82 -11.93
N GLN A 126 -8.68 4.14 -10.77
CA GLN A 126 -7.92 4.23 -9.52
C GLN A 126 -7.22 2.91 -9.19
N ARG A 127 -7.96 1.80 -9.23
CA ARG A 127 -7.43 0.48 -8.86
C ARG A 127 -6.52 -0.09 -9.95
N GLY A 128 -6.77 0.20 -11.22
CA GLY A 128 -5.90 -0.17 -12.32
C GLY A 128 -4.52 0.49 -12.22
N LEU A 129 -4.48 1.80 -11.95
CA LEU A 129 -3.23 2.53 -11.70
C LEU A 129 -2.53 2.01 -10.43
N GLY A 130 -3.28 1.81 -9.34
CA GLY A 130 -2.77 1.22 -8.11
C GLY A 130 -2.22 -0.19 -8.31
N ALA A 131 -2.84 -1.01 -9.15
CA ALA A 131 -2.36 -2.35 -9.48
C ALA A 131 -0.99 -2.30 -10.18
N GLY A 132 -0.74 -1.34 -11.04
CA GLY A 132 0.57 -1.13 -11.66
C GLY A 132 1.65 -0.83 -10.62
N ILE A 133 1.42 0.15 -9.72
CA ILE A 133 2.39 0.48 -8.64
C ILE A 133 2.69 -0.75 -7.78
N THR A 134 1.69 -1.51 -7.43
CA THR A 134 1.89 -2.64 -6.52
C THR A 134 2.58 -3.85 -7.15
N ILE A 135 2.77 -3.91 -8.49
CA ILE A 135 3.65 -4.88 -9.17
C ILE A 135 5.13 -4.58 -8.89
N TYR A 136 5.49 -3.33 -8.59
CA TYR A 136 6.88 -2.98 -8.28
C TYR A 136 7.42 -3.72 -7.04
N ALA A 137 6.62 -3.91 -5.99
CA ALA A 137 7.12 -4.51 -4.75
C ALA A 137 7.76 -5.90 -4.98
N PRO A 138 7.08 -6.89 -5.57
CA PRO A 138 7.72 -8.16 -5.89
C PRO A 138 8.82 -8.03 -6.96
N ALA A 139 8.72 -7.08 -7.89
CA ALA A 139 9.75 -6.84 -8.89
C ALA A 139 11.04 -6.29 -8.26
N ILE A 140 10.95 -5.38 -7.29
CA ILE A 140 12.09 -4.88 -6.51
C ILE A 140 12.77 -6.03 -5.77
N VAL A 141 11.98 -6.86 -5.07
CA VAL A 141 12.53 -8.02 -4.35
C VAL A 141 13.26 -8.97 -5.31
N LEU A 142 12.65 -9.29 -6.46
CA LEU A 142 13.27 -10.16 -7.44
C LEU A 142 14.51 -9.54 -8.07
N SER A 143 14.47 -8.24 -8.40
CA SER A 143 15.62 -7.51 -8.94
C SER A 143 16.80 -7.51 -7.96
N THR A 144 16.53 -7.23 -6.68
CA THR A 144 17.57 -7.19 -5.65
C THR A 144 18.15 -8.58 -5.37
N VAL A 145 17.32 -9.63 -5.36
CA VAL A 145 17.74 -11.01 -5.10
C VAL A 145 18.52 -11.62 -6.27
N MET A 146 18.07 -11.37 -7.52
CA MET A 146 18.64 -12.00 -8.73
C MET A 146 19.68 -11.12 -9.43
N GLY A 147 19.77 -9.84 -9.07
CA GLY A 147 20.58 -8.87 -9.81
C GLY A 147 20.04 -8.55 -11.21
N TRP A 148 18.77 -8.88 -11.50
CA TRP A 148 18.17 -8.60 -12.81
C TRP A 148 17.69 -7.17 -12.90
N ARG A 149 17.65 -6.64 -14.13
CA ARG A 149 17.08 -5.32 -14.38
C ARG A 149 15.61 -5.26 -13.96
N LEU A 150 15.20 -4.10 -13.42
CA LEU A 150 13.87 -3.91 -12.85
C LEU A 150 12.74 -4.10 -13.89
N ASP A 151 12.95 -3.65 -15.14
CA ASP A 151 11.99 -3.84 -16.24
C ASP A 151 11.69 -5.33 -16.51
N LEU A 152 12.73 -6.16 -16.57
CA LEU A 152 12.60 -7.61 -16.74
C LEU A 152 11.84 -8.25 -15.57
N THR A 153 12.13 -7.80 -14.35
CA THR A 153 11.47 -8.34 -13.15
C THR A 153 10.02 -7.87 -13.02
N ILE A 154 9.67 -6.66 -13.49
CA ILE A 154 8.29 -6.19 -13.59
C ILE A 154 7.48 -7.10 -14.54
N VAL A 155 8.01 -7.38 -15.73
CA VAL A 155 7.31 -8.23 -16.70
C VAL A 155 7.17 -9.65 -16.17
N SER A 156 8.24 -10.26 -15.68
CA SER A 156 8.24 -11.65 -15.21
C SER A 156 7.33 -11.85 -14.00
N THR A 157 7.40 -10.99 -12.99
CA THR A 157 6.53 -11.06 -11.80
C THR A 157 5.09 -10.73 -12.15
N GLY A 158 4.86 -9.74 -13.02
CA GLY A 158 3.53 -9.37 -13.48
C GLY A 158 2.84 -10.52 -14.21
N LEU A 159 3.51 -11.17 -15.15
CA LEU A 159 2.98 -12.34 -15.88
C LEU A 159 2.69 -13.52 -14.93
N LEU A 160 3.58 -13.77 -13.97
CA LEU A 160 3.38 -14.82 -12.97
C LEU A 160 2.14 -14.55 -12.10
N VAL A 161 1.95 -13.31 -11.66
CA VAL A 161 0.76 -12.88 -10.91
C VAL A 161 -0.51 -13.04 -11.73
N VAL A 162 -0.50 -12.63 -13.01
CA VAL A 162 -1.65 -12.78 -13.92
C VAL A 162 -2.01 -14.26 -14.08
N ALA A 163 -1.03 -15.10 -14.39
CA ALA A 163 -1.23 -16.55 -14.54
C ALA A 163 -1.82 -17.18 -13.27
N TYR A 164 -1.24 -16.86 -12.10
CA TYR A 164 -1.73 -17.33 -10.81
C TYR A 164 -3.17 -16.88 -10.52
N THR A 165 -3.49 -15.61 -10.81
CA THR A 165 -4.82 -15.03 -10.53
C THR A 165 -5.91 -15.67 -11.41
N VAL A 166 -5.63 -15.80 -12.71
CA VAL A 166 -6.57 -16.40 -13.67
C VAL A 166 -6.83 -17.87 -13.36
N ALA A 167 -5.80 -18.60 -12.90
CA ALA A 167 -5.93 -20.03 -12.56
C ALA A 167 -6.62 -20.27 -11.21
N GLY A 168 -6.29 -19.50 -10.17
CA GLY A 168 -6.63 -19.82 -8.79
C GLY A 168 -7.95 -19.25 -8.24
N GLY A 169 -8.47 -18.15 -8.81
CA GLY A 169 -9.67 -17.48 -8.31
C GLY A 169 -9.55 -16.91 -6.88
N SER A 170 -10.64 -16.31 -6.37
CA SER A 170 -10.65 -15.60 -5.08
C SER A 170 -10.50 -16.49 -3.85
N ASP A 171 -11.00 -17.75 -3.90
CA ASP A 171 -11.07 -18.61 -2.71
C ASP A 171 -9.70 -19.17 -2.31
N ALA A 172 -8.86 -19.53 -3.30
CA ALA A 172 -7.50 -19.99 -3.05
C ALA A 172 -6.68 -18.90 -2.35
N VAL A 173 -6.86 -17.66 -2.81
CA VAL A 173 -6.20 -16.47 -2.28
C VAL A 173 -6.60 -16.22 -0.82
N ASN A 174 -7.90 -16.20 -0.52
CA ASN A 174 -8.41 -15.95 0.84
C ASN A 174 -7.91 -16.99 1.85
N LEU A 175 -7.82 -18.25 1.43
CA LEU A 175 -7.42 -19.34 2.32
C LEU A 175 -5.94 -19.27 2.70
N THR A 176 -5.08 -18.85 1.76
CA THR A 176 -3.63 -18.80 1.96
C THR A 176 -3.17 -17.53 2.70
N GLN A 177 -3.90 -16.42 2.58
CA GLN A 177 -3.55 -15.11 3.14
C GLN A 177 -3.26 -15.14 4.66
N LYS A 178 -4.03 -15.91 5.45
CA LYS A 178 -3.83 -16.00 6.90
C LYS A 178 -2.47 -16.61 7.29
N TYR A 179 -2.03 -17.64 6.55
CA TYR A 179 -0.72 -18.28 6.80
C TYR A 179 0.43 -17.37 6.37
N GLN A 180 0.28 -16.71 5.22
CA GLN A 180 1.25 -15.76 4.70
C GLN A 180 1.47 -14.60 5.69
N LEU A 181 0.37 -14.02 6.20
CA LEU A 181 0.43 -12.94 7.19
C LEU A 181 1.16 -13.39 8.47
N GLY A 182 0.88 -14.61 8.95
CA GLY A 182 1.56 -15.18 10.11
C GLY A 182 3.07 -15.32 9.89
N VAL A 183 3.49 -15.82 8.72
CA VAL A 183 4.92 -15.96 8.36
C VAL A 183 5.59 -14.59 8.27
N ILE A 184 4.93 -13.60 7.66
CA ILE A 184 5.47 -12.24 7.55
C ILE A 184 5.68 -11.64 8.95
N PHE A 185 4.69 -11.70 9.84
CA PHE A 185 4.84 -11.17 11.20
C PHE A 185 5.94 -11.87 11.99
N ALA A 186 6.03 -13.19 11.91
CA ALA A 186 7.10 -13.94 12.55
C ALA A 186 8.47 -13.51 12.01
N GLY A 187 8.59 -13.32 10.69
CA GLY A 187 9.80 -12.84 10.06
C GLY A 187 10.17 -11.40 10.45
N MET A 188 9.17 -10.50 10.56
CA MET A 188 9.40 -9.12 11.02
C MET A 188 9.86 -9.07 12.48
N VAL A 189 9.30 -9.91 13.35
CA VAL A 189 9.76 -10.05 14.74
C VAL A 189 11.17 -10.63 14.78
N ALA A 190 11.48 -11.63 13.97
CA ALA A 190 12.83 -12.16 13.87
C ALA A 190 13.82 -11.09 13.37
N ALA A 191 13.45 -10.30 12.36
CA ALA A 191 14.27 -9.19 11.88
C ALA A 191 14.53 -8.14 13.00
N PHE A 192 13.51 -7.83 13.80
CA PHE A 192 13.64 -6.96 14.96
C PHE A 192 14.64 -7.51 15.99
N CYS A 193 14.55 -8.80 16.32
CA CYS A 193 15.48 -9.45 17.24
C CYS A 193 16.92 -9.46 16.70
N VAL A 194 17.10 -9.76 15.40
CA VAL A 194 18.42 -9.74 14.76
C VAL A 194 19.00 -8.32 14.74
N LEU A 195 18.20 -7.30 14.45
CA LEU A 195 18.63 -5.90 14.52
C LEU A 195 19.20 -5.56 15.88
N LEU A 196 18.47 -5.88 16.95
CA LEU A 196 18.93 -5.62 18.33
C LEU A 196 20.21 -6.41 18.67
N ALA A 197 20.31 -7.66 18.21
CA ALA A 197 21.48 -8.49 18.46
C ALA A 197 22.74 -8.05 17.66
N ARG A 198 22.56 -7.32 16.56
CA ARG A 198 23.65 -6.82 15.70
C ARG A 198 24.11 -5.40 16.07
N LEU A 199 23.48 -4.76 17.03
CA LEU A 199 23.93 -3.46 17.52
C LEU A 199 25.35 -3.57 18.11
N PRO A 200 26.18 -2.51 18.03
CA PRO A 200 27.49 -2.49 18.65
C PRO A 200 27.44 -2.83 20.16
N ALA A 201 28.46 -3.52 20.64
CA ALA A 201 28.56 -3.88 22.05
C ALA A 201 28.48 -2.64 22.94
N GLY A 202 27.66 -2.71 24.00
CA GLY A 202 27.42 -1.60 24.93
C GLY A 202 26.26 -0.66 24.55
N LEU A 203 25.62 -0.84 23.38
CA LEU A 203 24.41 -0.09 23.01
C LEU A 203 23.16 -0.84 23.50
N GLY A 204 22.43 -0.23 24.44
CA GLY A 204 21.13 -0.71 24.86
C GLY A 204 19.99 -0.15 24.00
N PHE A 205 18.81 -0.77 24.12
CA PHE A 205 17.61 -0.28 23.43
C PHE A 205 17.28 1.19 23.75
N ARG A 206 17.60 1.65 24.95
CA ARG A 206 17.43 3.06 25.35
C ARG A 206 18.36 4.00 24.56
N ASP A 207 19.57 3.55 24.21
CA ASP A 207 20.50 4.37 23.40
C ASP A 207 20.02 4.45 21.97
N VAL A 208 19.50 3.34 21.43
CA VAL A 208 18.87 3.30 20.11
C VAL A 208 17.72 4.31 20.01
N LEU A 209 16.83 4.33 21.02
CA LEU A 209 15.74 5.31 21.05
C LEU A 209 16.27 6.75 21.21
N ALA A 210 17.33 6.94 21.97
CA ALA A 210 17.93 8.27 22.12
C ALA A 210 18.57 8.78 20.82
N VAL A 211 19.28 7.90 20.08
CA VAL A 211 19.83 8.24 18.76
C VAL A 211 18.68 8.54 17.80
N ALA A 212 17.67 7.66 17.69
CA ALA A 212 16.51 7.88 16.84
C ALA A 212 15.78 9.20 17.16
N GLY A 213 15.56 9.50 18.44
CA GLY A 213 14.97 10.76 18.91
C GLY A 213 15.84 11.98 18.58
N GLY A 214 17.15 11.84 18.69
CA GLY A 214 18.10 12.89 18.33
C GLY A 214 18.05 13.29 16.85
N PHE A 215 17.71 12.34 15.98
CA PHE A 215 17.48 12.54 14.55
C PHE A 215 16.00 12.76 14.18
N HIS A 216 15.14 13.10 15.16
CA HIS A 216 13.70 13.35 14.96
C HIS A 216 12.90 12.18 14.34
N LYS A 217 13.41 10.94 14.43
CA LYS A 217 12.75 9.75 13.86
C LYS A 217 11.61 9.21 14.73
N LEU A 218 11.51 9.60 16.00
CA LEU A 218 10.49 9.14 16.94
C LEU A 218 9.27 10.08 17.02
N GLU A 219 9.26 11.17 16.28
CA GLU A 219 8.14 12.12 16.24
C GLU A 219 6.95 11.47 15.52
N ALA A 220 6.06 10.84 16.30
CA ALA A 220 4.91 10.12 15.76
C ALA A 220 3.69 11.02 15.54
N VAL A 221 3.61 12.18 16.23
CA VAL A 221 2.47 13.09 16.16
C VAL A 221 2.95 14.52 15.94
N ASP A 222 2.42 15.14 14.88
CA ASP A 222 2.60 16.56 14.56
C ASP A 222 1.25 17.27 14.72
N PHE A 223 1.16 18.22 15.62
CA PHE A 223 -0.05 19.03 15.88
C PHE A 223 -0.19 20.26 14.98
N SER A 224 0.75 20.45 14.04
CA SER A 224 0.73 21.58 13.12
C SER A 224 -0.56 21.62 12.30
N LEU A 225 -1.11 22.82 12.12
CA LEU A 225 -2.26 23.09 11.26
C LEU A 225 -1.84 23.41 9.80
N ASN A 226 -0.53 23.36 9.50
CA ASN A 226 -0.05 23.65 8.15
C ASN A 226 -0.59 22.62 7.14
N PRO A 227 -1.39 23.02 6.15
CA PRO A 227 -2.00 22.12 5.17
C PRO A 227 -0.98 21.46 4.21
N ASP A 228 0.20 22.05 4.05
CA ASP A 228 1.25 21.54 3.17
C ASP A 228 2.03 20.38 3.82
N ARG A 229 1.98 20.28 5.16
CA ARG A 229 2.56 19.12 5.85
C ARG A 229 1.76 17.86 5.58
N ARG A 230 2.43 16.84 5.06
CA ARG A 230 1.78 15.59 4.65
C ARG A 230 1.10 14.86 5.80
N TYR A 231 1.79 14.74 6.93
CA TYR A 231 1.34 13.95 8.08
C TYR A 231 1.27 14.83 9.31
N THR A 232 0.07 15.23 9.67
CA THR A 232 -0.28 15.89 10.93
C THR A 232 -1.42 15.15 11.59
N LEU A 233 -1.68 15.39 12.86
CA LEU A 233 -2.84 14.82 13.56
C LEU A 233 -4.14 15.08 12.77
N TRP A 234 -4.30 16.26 12.21
CA TRP A 234 -5.50 16.70 11.53
C TRP A 234 -5.67 16.04 10.15
N THR A 235 -4.59 15.99 9.36
CA THR A 235 -4.62 15.28 8.08
C THR A 235 -4.88 13.79 8.29
N GLY A 236 -4.32 13.19 9.34
CA GLY A 236 -4.51 11.79 9.68
C GLY A 236 -5.92 11.48 10.19
N LEU A 237 -6.45 12.28 11.12
CA LEU A 237 -7.80 12.07 11.67
C LEU A 237 -8.88 12.32 10.62
N LEU A 238 -8.85 13.47 9.95
CA LEU A 238 -9.88 13.82 8.97
C LEU A 238 -9.61 13.18 7.62
N GLY A 239 -8.51 13.55 6.98
CA GLY A 239 -8.17 13.02 5.65
C GLY A 239 -8.00 11.51 5.63
N GLY A 240 -7.29 10.97 6.63
CA GLY A 240 -7.13 9.52 6.82
C GLY A 240 -8.45 8.80 7.12
N CYS A 241 -9.41 9.43 7.82
CA CYS A 241 -10.74 8.86 8.03
C CYS A 241 -11.51 8.79 6.70
N PHE A 242 -11.54 9.85 5.91
CA PHE A 242 -12.22 9.87 4.62
C PHE A 242 -11.57 8.91 3.62
N LEU A 243 -10.24 8.83 3.59
CA LEU A 243 -9.50 7.84 2.80
C LEU A 243 -9.90 6.41 3.19
N ALA A 244 -9.86 6.09 4.48
CA ALA A 244 -10.20 4.76 4.97
C ALA A 244 -11.69 4.44 4.78
N LEU A 245 -12.58 5.43 4.97
CA LEU A 245 -14.01 5.26 4.77
C LEU A 245 -14.34 4.95 3.30
N SER A 246 -13.67 5.62 2.36
CA SER A 246 -13.78 5.29 0.94
C SER A 246 -13.20 3.92 0.63
N TYR A 247 -11.97 3.66 1.04
CA TYR A 247 -11.26 2.41 0.78
C TYR A 247 -12.02 1.18 1.31
N PHE A 248 -12.51 1.24 2.55
CA PHE A 248 -13.27 0.11 3.12
C PHE A 248 -14.75 0.12 2.75
N GLY A 249 -15.33 1.27 2.45
CA GLY A 249 -16.75 1.40 2.21
C GLY A 249 -17.15 1.30 0.73
N THR A 250 -16.28 1.69 -0.20
CA THR A 250 -16.66 1.79 -1.63
C THR A 250 -15.77 1.01 -2.59
N ASP A 251 -14.56 0.61 -2.16
CA ASP A 251 -13.63 -0.14 -3.00
C ASP A 251 -14.01 -1.62 -3.04
N GLN A 252 -14.30 -2.13 -4.24
CA GLN A 252 -14.76 -3.50 -4.43
C GLN A 252 -13.75 -4.55 -3.93
N SER A 253 -12.44 -4.26 -3.98
CA SER A 253 -11.43 -5.18 -3.48
C SER A 253 -11.53 -5.44 -1.98
N GLN A 254 -12.06 -4.50 -1.21
CA GLN A 254 -12.31 -4.61 0.23
C GLN A 254 -13.73 -5.05 0.52
N VAL A 255 -14.73 -4.45 -0.15
CA VAL A 255 -16.15 -4.75 0.04
C VAL A 255 -16.42 -6.25 -0.13
N GLN A 256 -15.88 -6.87 -1.17
CA GLN A 256 -16.06 -8.30 -1.42
C GLN A 256 -15.57 -9.18 -0.25
N ARG A 257 -14.57 -8.75 0.55
CA ARG A 257 -13.97 -9.55 1.64
C ARG A 257 -14.93 -9.74 2.81
N TYR A 258 -15.52 -8.66 3.30
CA TYR A 258 -16.40 -8.73 4.45
C TYR A 258 -17.84 -9.17 4.09
N LEU A 259 -18.21 -9.13 2.79
CA LEU A 259 -19.49 -9.69 2.33
C LEU A 259 -19.51 -11.23 2.32
N THR A 260 -18.35 -11.91 2.40
CA THR A 260 -18.26 -13.38 2.52
C THR A 260 -18.64 -13.90 3.91
N GLY A 261 -18.79 -13.03 4.90
CA GLY A 261 -19.05 -13.42 6.29
C GLY A 261 -20.35 -14.19 6.46
N ALA A 262 -20.34 -15.22 7.31
CA ALA A 262 -21.49 -16.07 7.62
C ALA A 262 -22.70 -15.27 8.17
N SER A 263 -22.43 -14.23 8.96
CA SER A 263 -23.45 -13.34 9.52
C SER A 263 -22.97 -11.88 9.51
N LEU A 264 -23.92 -10.94 9.74
CA LEU A 264 -23.59 -9.53 9.93
C LEU A 264 -22.63 -9.33 11.12
N ARG A 265 -22.82 -10.10 12.20
CA ARG A 265 -21.95 -10.07 13.39
C ARG A 265 -20.52 -10.48 13.04
N GLU A 266 -20.34 -11.57 12.29
CA GLU A 266 -19.03 -12.06 11.87
C GLU A 266 -18.28 -11.01 11.03
N SER A 267 -18.97 -10.39 10.09
CA SER A 267 -18.37 -9.33 9.24
C SER A 267 -18.00 -8.08 10.06
N ARG A 268 -18.87 -7.66 11.01
CA ARG A 268 -18.59 -6.54 11.91
C ARG A 268 -17.36 -6.80 12.78
N LEU A 269 -17.28 -7.97 13.41
CA LEU A 269 -16.14 -8.35 14.24
C LEU A 269 -14.83 -8.40 13.43
N GLY A 270 -14.87 -8.88 12.18
CA GLY A 270 -13.71 -8.86 11.30
C GLY A 270 -13.23 -7.45 10.98
N LEU A 271 -14.14 -6.49 10.76
CA LEU A 271 -13.78 -5.07 10.56
C LEU A 271 -13.24 -4.45 11.85
N MET A 272 -13.85 -4.73 13.02
CA MET A 272 -13.39 -4.24 14.32
C MET A 272 -12.00 -4.77 14.66
N PHE A 273 -11.69 -6.01 14.32
CA PHE A 273 -10.34 -6.55 14.44
C PHE A 273 -9.31 -5.65 13.71
N ASN A 274 -9.61 -5.24 12.48
CA ASN A 274 -8.74 -4.33 11.74
C ASN A 274 -8.68 -2.93 12.37
N ALA A 275 -9.78 -2.41 12.90
CA ALA A 275 -9.82 -1.11 13.57
C ALA A 275 -8.83 -1.04 14.75
N VAL A 276 -8.71 -2.15 15.50
CA VAL A 276 -7.79 -2.23 16.65
C VAL A 276 -6.34 -2.48 16.23
N TRP A 277 -6.12 -3.44 15.32
CA TRP A 277 -4.77 -3.92 15.03
C TRP A 277 -4.00 -3.10 13.98
N LYS A 278 -4.68 -2.30 13.17
CA LYS A 278 -4.03 -1.57 12.05
C LYS A 278 -2.97 -0.59 12.52
N ILE A 279 -3.26 0.24 13.52
CA ILE A 279 -2.32 1.26 14.03
C ILE A 279 -1.13 0.62 14.73
N PRO A 280 -1.29 -0.31 15.71
CA PRO A 280 -0.15 -1.01 16.32
C PRO A 280 0.75 -1.74 15.31
N MET A 281 0.15 -2.39 14.32
CA MET A 281 0.88 -3.05 13.25
C MET A 281 1.75 -2.06 12.46
N GLN A 282 1.17 -0.95 12.01
CA GLN A 282 1.90 0.06 11.23
C GLN A 282 2.99 0.74 12.05
N PHE A 283 2.70 1.01 13.32
CA PHE A 283 3.69 1.55 14.25
C PHE A 283 4.89 0.62 14.39
N PHE A 284 4.66 -0.68 14.58
CA PHE A 284 5.73 -1.69 14.67
C PHE A 284 6.58 -1.76 13.39
N ILE A 285 5.93 -1.74 12.22
CA ILE A 285 6.64 -1.81 10.94
C ILE A 285 7.48 -0.54 10.70
N LEU A 286 6.95 0.64 11.03
CA LEU A 286 7.70 1.90 10.97
C LEU A 286 8.86 1.92 11.96
N LEU A 287 8.62 1.45 13.19
CA LEU A 287 9.67 1.34 14.22
C LEU A 287 10.80 0.46 13.75
N LEU A 288 10.50 -0.66 13.07
CA LEU A 288 11.53 -1.51 12.48
C LEU A 288 12.39 -0.72 11.46
N GLY A 289 11.77 0.12 10.65
CA GLY A 289 12.49 1.02 9.73
C GLY A 289 13.36 2.04 10.45
N VAL A 290 12.87 2.62 11.56
CA VAL A 290 13.65 3.51 12.43
C VAL A 290 14.84 2.78 13.05
N LEU A 291 14.67 1.52 13.46
CA LEU A 291 15.77 0.70 13.98
C LEU A 291 16.81 0.39 12.91
N VAL A 292 16.39 0.12 11.66
CA VAL A 292 17.31 -0.03 10.51
C VAL A 292 18.07 1.29 10.28
N PHE A 293 17.40 2.45 10.41
CA PHE A 293 18.08 3.74 10.35
C PHE A 293 19.17 3.85 11.40
N VAL A 294 18.88 3.52 12.67
CA VAL A 294 19.87 3.59 13.75
C VAL A 294 20.99 2.58 13.54
N PHE A 295 20.70 1.36 13.10
CA PHE A 295 21.69 0.36 12.76
C PHE A 295 22.71 0.89 11.73
N TYR A 296 22.22 1.51 10.67
CA TYR A 296 23.06 2.12 9.64
C TYR A 296 23.73 3.46 10.04
N GLN A 297 23.54 3.93 11.26
CA GLN A 297 24.41 4.98 11.82
C GLN A 297 25.76 4.44 12.30
N PHE A 298 25.84 3.15 12.62
CA PHE A 298 27.04 2.47 13.11
C PHE A 298 27.66 1.55 12.07
N GLU A 299 26.83 0.88 11.29
CA GLU A 299 27.23 0.06 10.15
C GLU A 299 27.08 0.85 8.86
N ARG A 300 28.04 0.74 7.94
CA ARG A 300 28.03 1.52 6.70
C ARG A 300 26.94 1.00 5.75
N PRO A 301 25.92 1.80 5.40
CA PRO A 301 24.95 1.42 4.38
C PRO A 301 25.56 1.59 2.98
N PRO A 302 24.94 1.01 1.93
CA PRO A 302 25.23 1.39 0.55
C PRO A 302 24.94 2.89 0.34
N VAL A 303 25.73 3.56 -0.50
CA VAL A 303 25.48 4.97 -0.86
C VAL A 303 24.13 5.13 -1.59
N PHE A 304 23.71 4.08 -2.31
CA PHE A 304 22.43 3.97 -2.98
C PHE A 304 21.88 2.55 -2.79
N PHE A 305 20.69 2.39 -2.24
CA PHE A 305 20.18 1.06 -1.87
C PHE A 305 19.77 0.20 -3.07
N ASN A 306 19.42 0.79 -4.22
CA ASN A 306 19.24 0.04 -5.47
C ASN A 306 20.59 -0.32 -6.08
N GLN A 307 21.22 -1.35 -5.53
CA GLN A 307 22.55 -1.79 -5.92
C GLN A 307 22.62 -2.29 -7.37
N THR A 308 21.53 -2.87 -7.90
CA THR A 308 21.47 -3.30 -9.30
C THR A 308 21.65 -2.12 -10.24
N ALA A 309 20.94 -1.02 -10.00
CA ALA A 309 21.07 0.20 -10.80
C ALA A 309 22.44 0.87 -10.59
N TRP A 310 22.96 0.89 -9.37
CA TRP A 310 24.27 1.46 -9.08
C TRP A 310 25.39 0.72 -9.83
N HIS A 311 25.42 -0.63 -9.78
CA HIS A 311 26.42 -1.45 -10.46
C HIS A 311 26.34 -1.32 -11.99
N ASP A 312 25.13 -1.27 -12.55
CA ASP A 312 24.91 -1.08 -13.99
C ASP A 312 25.50 0.25 -14.45
N GLN A 313 25.20 1.36 -13.78
CA GLN A 313 25.71 2.68 -14.14
C GLN A 313 27.20 2.85 -13.82
N ALA A 314 27.70 2.19 -12.78
CA ALA A 314 29.12 2.18 -12.45
C ALA A 314 29.98 1.47 -13.51
N ALA A 315 29.39 0.50 -14.24
CA ALA A 315 30.04 -0.19 -15.37
C ALA A 315 29.98 0.62 -16.68
N HIS A 316 29.01 1.55 -16.85
CA HIS A 316 28.67 2.20 -18.13
C HIS A 316 28.87 3.72 -18.14
N GLY A 317 30.05 4.23 -17.83
CA GLY A 317 30.42 5.63 -18.09
C GLY A 317 30.34 6.59 -16.89
N ALA A 318 29.42 6.42 -15.94
CA ALA A 318 29.35 7.22 -14.71
C ALA A 318 30.31 6.72 -13.60
N GLY A 319 31.00 5.62 -13.83
CA GLY A 319 31.71 4.84 -12.82
C GLY A 319 32.79 5.59 -12.03
N ALA A 320 33.59 6.45 -12.66
CA ALA A 320 34.61 7.22 -11.95
C ALA A 320 33.97 8.20 -10.96
N ARG A 321 32.92 8.92 -11.39
CA ARG A 321 32.19 9.88 -10.55
C ARG A 321 31.44 9.21 -9.41
N LEU A 322 30.78 8.07 -9.68
CA LEU A 322 30.08 7.30 -8.66
C LEU A 322 31.03 6.75 -7.60
N ARG A 323 32.20 6.22 -8.00
CA ARG A 323 33.23 5.75 -7.05
C ARG A 323 33.81 6.89 -6.20
N ALA A 324 34.04 8.07 -6.77
CA ALA A 324 34.48 9.24 -5.99
C ALA A 324 33.41 9.63 -4.93
N LEU A 325 32.14 9.71 -5.33
CA LEU A 325 31.04 10.00 -4.39
C LEU A 325 30.87 8.93 -3.32
N GLU A 326 31.10 7.66 -3.63
CA GLU A 326 31.09 6.59 -2.65
C GLU A 326 32.25 6.68 -1.63
N GLN A 327 33.44 7.13 -2.07
CA GLN A 327 34.55 7.43 -1.17
C GLN A 327 34.22 8.60 -0.24
N ASP A 328 33.68 9.68 -0.77
CA ASP A 328 33.24 10.85 0.01
C ASP A 328 32.16 10.46 1.03
N PHE A 329 31.18 9.67 0.59
CA PHE A 329 30.14 9.12 1.46
C PHE A 329 30.73 8.27 2.59
N THR A 330 31.69 7.39 2.27
CA THR A 330 32.35 6.49 3.24
C THR A 330 33.10 7.30 4.31
N ALA A 331 33.83 8.33 3.89
CA ALA A 331 34.56 9.21 4.81
C ALA A 331 33.60 10.02 5.71
N ALA A 332 32.53 10.57 5.11
CA ALA A 332 31.50 11.33 5.84
C ALA A 332 30.75 10.44 6.85
N HIS A 333 30.36 9.22 6.45
CA HIS A 333 29.69 8.27 7.33
C HIS A 333 30.58 7.84 8.51
N ALA A 334 31.87 7.55 8.27
CA ALA A 334 32.81 7.21 9.34
C ALA A 334 32.99 8.36 10.34
N ALA A 335 32.98 9.61 9.86
CA ALA A 335 33.01 10.79 10.73
C ALA A 335 31.72 10.90 11.57
N GLN A 336 30.57 10.71 10.96
CA GLN A 336 29.28 10.71 11.63
C GLN A 336 29.19 9.63 12.71
N ALA A 337 29.55 8.38 12.38
CA ALA A 337 29.54 7.26 13.32
C ALA A 337 30.38 7.54 14.58
N ARG A 338 31.59 8.14 14.41
CA ARG A 338 32.42 8.55 15.56
C ARG A 338 31.72 9.58 16.46
N GLN A 339 31.03 10.56 15.88
CA GLN A 339 30.29 11.57 16.66
C GLN A 339 29.10 10.95 17.42
N ILE A 340 28.40 10.00 16.80
CA ILE A 340 27.29 9.29 17.45
C ILE A 340 27.82 8.42 18.61
N GLN A 341 28.95 7.73 18.43
CA GLN A 341 29.59 6.98 19.49
C GLN A 341 30.02 7.87 20.66
N ALA A 342 30.63 9.03 20.36
CA ALA A 342 30.99 10.03 21.37
C ALA A 342 29.74 10.55 22.11
N TRP A 343 28.66 10.80 21.39
CA TRP A 343 27.39 11.21 22.00
C TRP A 343 26.84 10.16 22.96
N VAL A 344 26.80 8.88 22.57
CA VAL A 344 26.33 7.79 23.44
C VAL A 344 27.26 7.64 24.67
N ALA A 345 28.58 7.69 24.47
CA ALA A 345 29.55 7.61 25.57
C ALA A 345 29.38 8.74 26.59
N ALA A 346 29.20 9.99 26.13
CA ALA A 346 28.96 11.14 27.00
C ALA A 346 27.64 10.99 27.79
N ARG A 347 26.61 10.41 27.19
CA ARG A 347 25.35 10.09 27.88
C ARG A 347 25.53 9.07 28.99
N HIS A 348 26.30 8.01 28.74
CA HIS A 348 26.61 6.98 29.74
C HIS A 348 27.45 7.56 30.90
N ALA A 349 28.32 8.52 30.60
CA ALA A 349 29.10 9.23 31.61
C ALA A 349 28.26 10.27 32.41
N GLY A 350 27.02 10.55 32.01
CA GLY A 350 26.18 11.57 32.63
C GLY A 350 26.56 13.02 32.30
N ASP A 351 27.49 13.22 31.33
CA ASP A 351 27.92 14.57 30.91
C ASP A 351 26.95 15.13 29.85
N ALA A 352 25.99 15.91 30.33
CA ALA A 352 24.95 16.51 29.48
C ALA A 352 25.52 17.54 28.48
N ALA A 353 26.59 18.27 28.85
CA ALA A 353 27.20 19.27 27.97
C ALA A 353 27.97 18.61 26.82
N ALA A 354 28.80 17.59 27.10
CA ALA A 354 29.48 16.80 26.10
C ALA A 354 28.50 16.04 25.20
N ALA A 355 27.42 15.49 25.77
CA ALA A 355 26.38 14.82 25.01
C ALA A 355 25.66 15.76 24.02
N ALA A 356 25.32 16.99 24.46
CA ALA A 356 24.71 17.99 23.58
C ALA A 356 25.65 18.43 22.45
N ALA A 357 26.91 18.68 22.76
CA ALA A 357 27.92 19.05 21.77
C ALA A 357 28.15 17.94 20.73
N ALA A 358 28.30 16.68 21.19
CA ALA A 358 28.50 15.53 20.30
C ALA A 358 27.25 15.25 19.43
N ARG A 359 26.03 15.44 19.98
CA ARG A 359 24.79 15.37 19.19
C ARG A 359 24.79 16.40 18.08
N THR A 360 25.11 17.66 18.37
CA THR A 360 25.16 18.73 17.38
C THR A 360 26.19 18.41 16.27
N ALA A 361 27.37 17.90 16.65
CA ALA A 361 28.39 17.46 15.71
C ALA A 361 27.92 16.26 14.86
N ALA A 362 27.20 15.31 15.44
CA ALA A 362 26.61 14.17 14.71
C ALA A 362 25.58 14.62 13.66
N LEU A 363 24.69 15.57 14.03
CA LEU A 363 23.71 16.15 13.09
C LEU A 363 24.40 16.94 11.97
N ALA A 364 25.45 17.70 12.27
CA ALA A 364 26.23 18.39 11.24
C ALA A 364 26.97 17.41 10.30
N ALA A 365 27.48 16.30 10.82
CA ALA A 365 28.11 15.25 10.03
C ALA A 365 27.09 14.53 9.13
N SER A 366 25.85 14.31 9.63
CA SER A 366 24.80 13.66 8.84
C SER A 366 24.41 14.48 7.60
N ALA A 367 24.48 15.80 7.66
CA ALA A 367 24.23 16.65 6.49
C ALA A 367 25.22 16.39 5.34
N ARG A 368 26.48 16.05 5.66
CA ARG A 368 27.49 15.69 4.64
C ARG A 368 27.21 14.31 4.04
N VAL A 369 26.77 13.36 4.86
CA VAL A 369 26.36 12.03 4.40
C VAL A 369 25.19 12.16 3.44
N GLU A 370 24.18 12.96 3.79
CA GLU A 370 23.01 13.17 2.92
C GLU A 370 23.36 13.94 1.65
N ALA A 371 24.27 14.90 1.70
CA ALA A 371 24.77 15.60 0.52
C ALA A 371 25.45 14.64 -0.47
N ALA A 372 26.28 13.71 0.02
CA ALA A 372 26.93 12.70 -0.83
C ALA A 372 25.91 11.74 -1.45
N ARG A 373 24.89 11.30 -0.67
CA ARG A 373 23.78 10.48 -1.18
C ARG A 373 22.97 11.22 -2.25
N SER A 374 22.61 12.46 -2.00
CA SER A 374 21.84 13.28 -2.93
C SER A 374 22.61 13.52 -4.23
N ALA A 375 23.91 13.79 -4.16
CA ALA A 375 24.77 13.89 -5.33
C ALA A 375 24.84 12.58 -6.13
N THR A 376 24.93 11.43 -5.44
CA THR A 376 24.91 10.10 -6.08
C THR A 376 23.58 9.87 -6.81
N LYS A 377 22.45 10.15 -6.15
CA LYS A 377 21.10 10.03 -6.73
C LYS A 377 20.94 10.92 -7.97
N ALA A 378 21.44 12.14 -7.93
CA ALA A 378 21.41 13.06 -9.08
C ALA A 378 22.24 12.54 -10.27
N VAL A 379 23.42 11.97 -10.02
CA VAL A 379 24.27 11.37 -11.07
C VAL A 379 23.58 10.16 -11.70
N LEU A 380 23.01 9.28 -10.89
CA LEU A 380 22.30 8.10 -11.38
C LEU A 380 21.07 8.46 -12.21
N HIS A 381 20.26 9.41 -11.73
CA HIS A 381 19.07 9.88 -12.46
C HIS A 381 19.42 10.63 -13.75
N ALA A 382 20.52 11.39 -13.77
CA ALA A 382 21.01 12.04 -14.99
C ALA A 382 21.52 11.02 -16.02
N ALA A 383 22.10 9.90 -15.59
CA ALA A 383 22.57 8.82 -16.45
C ALA A 383 21.41 7.99 -17.03
N ASP A 384 20.40 7.68 -16.22
CA ASP A 384 19.16 7.04 -16.67
C ASP A 384 17.95 7.62 -15.90
N PRO A 385 17.11 8.45 -16.56
CA PRO A 385 15.92 9.06 -15.95
C PRO A 385 14.89 8.06 -15.40
N ARG A 386 14.99 6.77 -15.76
CA ARG A 386 14.12 5.71 -15.21
C ARG A 386 14.55 5.27 -13.80
N ILE A 387 15.78 5.58 -13.39
CA ILE A 387 16.25 5.31 -12.03
C ILE A 387 15.60 6.34 -11.10
N SER A 388 14.73 5.86 -10.19
CA SER A 388 14.12 6.72 -9.17
C SER A 388 15.20 7.27 -8.23
N ALA A 389 15.13 8.57 -7.94
CA ALA A 389 15.94 9.18 -6.90
C ALA A 389 15.55 8.70 -5.48
N ASN A 390 14.34 8.17 -5.30
CA ASN A 390 13.90 7.57 -4.04
C ASN A 390 14.26 6.08 -4.04
N ASP A 391 15.19 5.68 -3.16
CA ASP A 391 15.67 4.32 -2.98
C ASP A 391 15.18 3.66 -1.67
N SER A 392 14.24 4.31 -0.98
CA SER A 392 13.76 3.84 0.33
C SER A 392 13.07 2.47 0.30
N ASP A 393 12.46 2.11 -0.83
CA ASP A 393 11.84 0.79 -1.02
C ASP A 393 12.86 -0.36 -1.03
N TYR A 394 14.14 -0.07 -1.25
CA TYR A 394 15.23 -1.05 -1.26
C TYR A 394 15.91 -1.20 0.12
N VAL A 395 15.70 -0.27 1.05
CA VAL A 395 16.38 -0.25 2.36
C VAL A 395 16.17 -1.56 3.13
N PHE A 396 14.93 -1.98 3.29
CA PHE A 396 14.63 -3.13 4.13
C PHE A 396 15.01 -4.47 3.51
N ILE A 397 14.84 -4.61 2.19
CA ILE A 397 15.27 -5.84 1.51
C ILE A 397 16.80 -5.97 1.50
N THR A 398 17.53 -4.87 1.34
CA THR A 398 18.99 -4.87 1.44
C THR A 398 19.43 -5.29 2.85
N PHE A 399 18.83 -4.72 3.90
CA PHE A 399 19.10 -5.15 5.27
C PHE A 399 18.84 -6.65 5.49
N ILE A 400 17.72 -7.18 4.96
CA ILE A 400 17.41 -8.62 5.06
C ILE A 400 18.49 -9.47 4.41
N LEU A 401 18.89 -9.13 3.18
CA LEU A 401 19.84 -9.94 2.40
C LEU A 401 21.24 -9.93 2.98
N ASP A 402 21.67 -8.79 3.56
CA ASP A 402 23.04 -8.59 4.03
C ASP A 402 23.23 -9.03 5.50
N HIS A 403 22.18 -8.97 6.32
CA HIS A 403 22.35 -9.08 7.77
C HIS A 403 21.55 -10.20 8.44
N LEU A 404 20.54 -10.79 7.80
CA LEU A 404 19.79 -11.89 8.42
C LEU A 404 20.47 -13.25 8.21
N PRO A 405 20.20 -14.22 9.12
CA PRO A 405 20.66 -15.60 8.95
C PRO A 405 20.05 -16.26 7.70
N HIS A 406 20.83 -17.10 7.04
CA HIS A 406 20.33 -17.91 5.93
C HIS A 406 19.18 -18.82 6.38
N GLY A 407 18.25 -19.10 5.49
CA GLY A 407 16.96 -19.75 5.77
C GLY A 407 15.88 -18.74 6.17
N LEU A 408 16.17 -17.79 7.09
CA LEU A 408 15.25 -16.69 7.42
C LEU A 408 15.13 -15.70 6.25
N ILE A 409 16.21 -15.43 5.52
CA ILE A 409 16.20 -14.66 4.27
C ILE A 409 15.24 -15.31 3.28
N GLY A 410 15.40 -16.61 2.99
CA GLY A 410 14.53 -17.34 2.07
C GLY A 410 13.06 -17.32 2.50
N LEU A 411 12.79 -17.45 3.81
CA LEU A 411 11.44 -17.41 4.37
C LEU A 411 10.78 -16.04 4.21
N LEU A 412 11.47 -14.94 4.49
CA LEU A 412 10.94 -13.58 4.34
C LEU A 412 10.72 -13.21 2.88
N VAL A 413 11.67 -13.56 2.01
CA VAL A 413 11.50 -13.34 0.55
C VAL A 413 10.31 -14.14 0.03
N ALA A 414 10.13 -15.39 0.44
CA ALA A 414 8.96 -16.20 0.10
C ALA A 414 7.66 -15.57 0.60
N ALA A 415 7.65 -15.06 1.82
CA ALA A 415 6.49 -14.39 2.41
C ALA A 415 6.12 -13.10 1.66
N PHE A 416 7.10 -12.30 1.22
CA PHE A 416 6.86 -11.12 0.40
C PHE A 416 6.26 -11.47 -0.96
N PHE A 417 6.77 -12.48 -1.66
CA PHE A 417 6.18 -12.95 -2.91
C PHE A 417 4.78 -13.48 -2.72
N ALA A 418 4.56 -14.31 -1.70
CA ALA A 418 3.26 -14.86 -1.40
C ALA A 418 2.23 -13.76 -1.08
N ALA A 419 2.61 -12.76 -0.28
CA ALA A 419 1.76 -11.60 0.02
C ALA A 419 1.47 -10.75 -1.23
N ALA A 420 2.49 -10.54 -2.08
CA ALA A 420 2.32 -9.83 -3.34
C ALA A 420 1.31 -10.55 -4.24
N PHE A 421 1.47 -11.84 -4.46
CA PHE A 421 0.61 -12.62 -5.34
C PHE A 421 -0.82 -12.67 -4.84
N SER A 422 -1.03 -12.86 -3.54
CA SER A 422 -2.37 -12.95 -2.98
C SER A 422 -3.12 -11.61 -2.97
N SER A 423 -2.44 -10.53 -2.61
CA SER A 423 -3.00 -9.19 -2.65
C SER A 423 -3.38 -8.79 -4.07
N LYS A 424 -2.47 -9.04 -5.04
CA LYS A 424 -2.69 -8.77 -6.45
C LYS A 424 -3.82 -9.59 -7.05
N ALA A 425 -3.87 -10.88 -6.75
CA ALA A 425 -4.96 -11.72 -7.22
C ALA A 425 -6.33 -11.16 -6.78
N GLY A 426 -6.42 -10.65 -5.55
CA GLY A 426 -7.63 -9.99 -5.06
C GLY A 426 -7.97 -8.70 -5.81
N GLU A 427 -6.99 -7.85 -6.10
CA GLU A 427 -7.17 -6.60 -6.83
C GLU A 427 -7.54 -6.84 -8.29
N LEU A 428 -6.80 -7.68 -9.00
CA LEU A 428 -7.07 -8.01 -10.40
C LEU A 428 -8.42 -8.71 -10.59
N ASN A 429 -8.80 -9.58 -9.64
CA ASN A 429 -10.11 -10.19 -9.65
C ASN A 429 -11.23 -9.16 -9.40
N ALA A 430 -11.03 -8.17 -8.54
CA ALA A 430 -11.99 -7.09 -8.34
C ALA A 430 -12.15 -6.23 -9.60
N LEU A 431 -11.04 -5.93 -10.30
CA LEU A 431 -11.06 -5.23 -11.59
C LEU A 431 -11.80 -6.05 -12.66
N GLY A 432 -11.48 -7.34 -12.81
CA GLY A 432 -12.13 -8.24 -13.76
C GLY A 432 -13.62 -8.42 -13.48
N SER A 433 -14.01 -8.62 -12.21
CA SER A 433 -15.41 -8.79 -11.81
C SER A 433 -16.22 -7.50 -11.99
N THR A 434 -15.71 -6.34 -11.61
CA THR A 434 -16.37 -5.05 -11.84
C THR A 434 -16.55 -4.78 -13.33
N THR A 435 -15.51 -5.01 -14.15
CA THR A 435 -15.62 -4.88 -15.61
C THR A 435 -16.69 -5.81 -16.17
N THR A 436 -16.74 -7.07 -15.71
CA THR A 436 -17.72 -8.06 -16.18
C THR A 436 -19.13 -7.69 -15.75
N ILE A 437 -19.34 -7.40 -14.47
CA ILE A 437 -20.70 -7.24 -13.91
C ILE A 437 -21.28 -5.84 -14.21
N ASP A 438 -20.44 -4.79 -14.06
CA ASP A 438 -20.94 -3.41 -14.15
C ASP A 438 -20.88 -2.86 -15.57
N ILE A 439 -19.98 -3.35 -16.44
CA ILE A 439 -19.85 -2.89 -17.81
C ILE A 439 -20.33 -3.97 -18.79
N TYR A 440 -19.64 -5.12 -18.87
CA TYR A 440 -19.88 -6.10 -19.91
C TYR A 440 -21.28 -6.71 -19.86
N ARG A 441 -21.70 -7.22 -18.71
CA ARG A 441 -23.04 -7.79 -18.49
C ARG A 441 -24.15 -6.74 -18.67
N HIS A 442 -23.89 -5.51 -18.24
CA HIS A 442 -24.93 -4.47 -18.23
C HIS A 442 -25.08 -3.78 -19.61
N VAL A 443 -23.97 -3.54 -20.31
CA VAL A 443 -23.96 -2.74 -21.55
C VAL A 443 -23.88 -3.63 -22.80
N VAL A 444 -23.06 -4.69 -22.77
CA VAL A 444 -22.69 -5.45 -23.99
C VAL A 444 -23.53 -6.71 -24.13
N ARG A 445 -23.64 -7.55 -23.10
CA ARG A 445 -24.32 -8.85 -23.21
C ARG A 445 -25.06 -9.18 -21.91
N ARG A 446 -26.39 -9.00 -21.95
CA ARG A 446 -27.26 -9.08 -20.75
C ARG A 446 -27.67 -10.52 -20.40
N ASP A 447 -27.82 -11.40 -21.37
CA ASP A 447 -28.45 -12.72 -21.26
C ASP A 447 -27.50 -13.87 -21.60
N ALA A 448 -26.32 -13.88 -20.94
CA ALA A 448 -25.38 -15.00 -21.06
C ALA A 448 -25.43 -15.87 -19.80
N GLY A 449 -25.07 -17.15 -19.95
CA GLY A 449 -24.99 -18.08 -18.83
C GLY A 449 -23.81 -17.78 -17.89
N ASP A 450 -23.88 -18.29 -16.67
CA ASP A 450 -22.86 -18.08 -15.61
C ASP A 450 -21.45 -18.46 -16.07
N ALA A 451 -21.30 -19.58 -16.80
CA ALA A 451 -20.01 -20.03 -17.34
C ALA A 451 -19.37 -18.98 -18.26
N HIS A 452 -20.18 -18.29 -19.08
CA HIS A 452 -19.71 -17.21 -19.96
C HIS A 452 -19.18 -16.03 -19.14
N TYR A 453 -19.90 -15.60 -18.09
CA TYR A 453 -19.46 -14.49 -17.24
C TYR A 453 -18.23 -14.84 -16.42
N VAL A 454 -18.08 -16.08 -15.98
CA VAL A 454 -16.83 -16.56 -15.35
C VAL A 454 -15.66 -16.48 -16.33
N ALA A 455 -15.84 -16.95 -17.56
CA ALA A 455 -14.81 -16.84 -18.60
C ALA A 455 -14.48 -15.37 -18.92
N ALA A 456 -15.49 -14.51 -19.08
CA ALA A 456 -15.30 -13.08 -19.29
C ALA A 456 -14.53 -12.42 -18.13
N THR A 457 -14.84 -12.76 -16.87
CA THR A 457 -14.12 -12.27 -15.72
C THR A 457 -12.64 -12.66 -15.76
N LYS A 458 -12.32 -13.89 -16.12
CA LYS A 458 -10.93 -14.34 -16.28
C LYS A 458 -10.20 -13.57 -17.38
N TRP A 459 -10.83 -13.31 -18.50
CA TRP A 459 -10.28 -12.52 -19.60
C TRP A 459 -10.03 -11.06 -19.19
N PHE A 460 -11.00 -10.41 -18.54
CA PHE A 460 -10.81 -9.04 -18.05
C PHE A 460 -9.77 -8.97 -16.93
N THR A 461 -9.66 -10.00 -16.09
CA THR A 461 -8.59 -10.10 -15.08
C THR A 461 -7.21 -10.15 -15.75
N ALA A 462 -7.05 -10.95 -16.81
CA ALA A 462 -5.81 -11.00 -17.60
C ALA A 462 -5.51 -9.66 -18.28
N LEU A 463 -6.52 -9.04 -18.90
CA LEU A 463 -6.38 -7.74 -19.56
C LEU A 463 -5.91 -6.66 -18.57
N TRP A 464 -6.55 -6.55 -17.41
CA TRP A 464 -6.15 -5.60 -16.37
C TRP A 464 -4.75 -5.89 -15.85
N GLY A 465 -4.35 -7.15 -15.77
CA GLY A 465 -2.99 -7.53 -15.42
C GLY A 465 -1.97 -7.03 -16.44
N LEU A 466 -2.26 -7.15 -17.74
CA LEU A 466 -1.40 -6.61 -18.79
C LEU A 466 -1.35 -5.08 -18.77
N VAL A 467 -2.47 -4.41 -18.54
CA VAL A 467 -2.53 -2.95 -18.36
C VAL A 467 -1.68 -2.52 -17.16
N ALA A 468 -1.76 -3.26 -16.04
CA ALA A 468 -0.96 -2.97 -14.85
C ALA A 468 0.54 -3.15 -15.09
N ILE A 469 0.97 -4.17 -15.83
CA ILE A 469 2.36 -4.37 -16.26
C ILE A 469 2.80 -3.21 -17.16
N GLY A 470 1.99 -2.84 -18.16
CA GLY A 470 2.27 -1.69 -19.03
C GLY A 470 2.42 -0.41 -18.23
N PHE A 471 1.50 -0.12 -17.31
CA PHE A 471 1.61 1.05 -16.44
C PHE A 471 2.90 1.01 -15.59
N ALA A 472 3.23 -0.14 -14.99
CA ALA A 472 4.45 -0.29 -14.21
C ALA A 472 5.72 -0.01 -15.03
N LEU A 473 5.79 -0.41 -16.30
CA LEU A 473 6.96 -0.19 -17.14
C LEU A 473 7.19 1.28 -17.52
N PHE A 474 6.12 2.07 -17.61
CA PHE A 474 6.19 3.47 -18.06
C PHE A 474 6.06 4.49 -16.90
N ALA A 475 5.61 4.08 -15.73
CA ALA A 475 5.48 4.98 -14.60
C ALA A 475 6.84 5.24 -13.95
N SER A 476 7.25 6.51 -13.93
CA SER A 476 8.35 6.96 -13.07
C SER A 476 7.79 7.30 -11.69
N LEU A 477 8.22 6.59 -10.65
CA LEU A 477 7.78 6.85 -9.29
C LEU A 477 8.76 7.82 -8.61
N ALA A 478 8.28 9.02 -8.31
CA ALA A 478 9.03 10.01 -7.53
C ALA A 478 9.00 9.69 -6.03
N GLU A 479 7.92 9.07 -5.57
CA GLU A 479 7.68 8.69 -4.17
C GLU A 479 7.93 7.19 -3.98
N ASN A 480 8.07 6.75 -2.72
CA ASN A 480 8.07 5.33 -2.42
C ASN A 480 6.69 4.69 -2.69
N LEU A 481 6.66 3.35 -2.80
CA LEU A 481 5.45 2.63 -3.24
C LEU A 481 4.25 2.85 -2.33
N ILE A 482 4.43 2.96 -1.01
CA ILE A 482 3.30 3.15 -0.08
C ILE A 482 2.69 4.55 -0.22
N GLN A 483 3.52 5.57 -0.40
CA GLN A 483 3.05 6.93 -0.64
C GLN A 483 2.38 7.05 -2.00
N ALA A 484 2.99 6.55 -3.06
CA ALA A 484 2.45 6.59 -4.42
C ALA A 484 1.06 5.93 -4.49
N THR A 485 0.88 4.78 -3.83
CA THR A 485 -0.42 4.09 -3.76
C THR A 485 -1.47 4.94 -3.02
N ASN A 486 -1.10 5.58 -1.92
CA ASN A 486 -2.00 6.45 -1.15
C ASN A 486 -2.35 7.73 -1.91
N ILE A 487 -1.42 8.33 -2.63
CA ILE A 487 -1.66 9.52 -3.46
C ILE A 487 -2.68 9.20 -4.56
N ILE A 488 -2.46 8.13 -5.34
CA ILE A 488 -3.42 7.71 -6.38
C ILE A 488 -4.78 7.44 -5.75
N GLY A 489 -4.81 6.71 -4.63
CA GLY A 489 -6.06 6.48 -3.91
C GLY A 489 -6.79 7.79 -3.58
N SER A 490 -6.08 8.74 -2.99
CA SER A 490 -6.66 10.00 -2.50
C SER A 490 -7.23 10.90 -3.60
N VAL A 491 -6.70 10.82 -4.82
CA VAL A 491 -7.22 11.58 -5.97
C VAL A 491 -8.63 11.12 -6.38
N PHE A 492 -8.98 9.85 -6.17
CA PHE A 492 -10.27 9.28 -6.60
C PHE A 492 -11.22 8.97 -5.45
N TYR A 493 -10.71 8.56 -4.30
CA TYR A 493 -11.51 8.03 -3.20
C TYR A 493 -12.50 9.05 -2.62
N GLY A 494 -12.13 10.33 -2.56
CA GLY A 494 -13.03 11.36 -2.05
C GLY A 494 -14.32 11.44 -2.85
N VAL A 495 -14.23 11.51 -4.15
CA VAL A 495 -15.39 11.58 -5.06
C VAL A 495 -16.22 10.30 -5.01
N MET A 496 -15.57 9.13 -5.01
CA MET A 496 -16.26 7.85 -4.86
C MET A 496 -17.07 7.80 -3.56
N LEU A 497 -16.46 8.21 -2.44
CA LEU A 497 -17.16 8.28 -1.16
C LEU A 497 -18.36 9.24 -1.23
N GLY A 498 -18.20 10.41 -1.84
CA GLY A 498 -19.27 11.39 -2.03
C GLY A 498 -20.47 10.80 -2.77
N LEU A 499 -20.23 10.04 -3.87
CA LEU A 499 -21.28 9.32 -4.61
C LEU A 499 -22.09 8.39 -3.70
N PHE A 500 -21.40 7.59 -2.87
CA PHE A 500 -22.05 6.63 -1.97
C PHE A 500 -22.77 7.32 -0.81
N LEU A 501 -22.22 8.39 -0.24
CA LEU A 501 -22.88 9.14 0.82
C LEU A 501 -24.18 9.80 0.32
N VAL A 502 -24.16 10.40 -0.87
CA VAL A 502 -25.38 10.92 -1.50
C VAL A 502 -26.39 9.79 -1.73
N ALA A 503 -25.92 8.63 -2.24
CA ALA A 503 -26.79 7.49 -2.49
C ALA A 503 -27.46 6.95 -1.23
N PHE A 504 -26.75 6.91 -0.11
CA PHE A 504 -27.25 6.37 1.16
C PHE A 504 -28.15 7.35 1.91
N PHE A 505 -27.79 8.63 1.95
CA PHE A 505 -28.36 9.56 2.91
C PHE A 505 -29.24 10.66 2.29
N VAL A 506 -29.11 10.95 0.99
CA VAL A 506 -29.81 12.09 0.39
C VAL A 506 -30.81 11.60 -0.66
N ARG A 507 -32.01 11.17 -0.18
CA ARG A 507 -33.03 10.55 -1.03
C ARG A 507 -33.53 11.45 -2.18
N ARG A 508 -33.57 12.77 -1.98
CA ARG A 508 -34.07 13.74 -2.94
C ARG A 508 -33.19 13.99 -4.17
N ILE A 509 -31.94 13.55 -4.15
CA ILE A 509 -30.99 13.76 -5.26
C ILE A 509 -31.22 12.69 -6.33
N GLY A 510 -31.36 13.13 -7.58
CA GLY A 510 -31.50 12.29 -8.76
C GLY A 510 -30.13 11.92 -9.40
N GLY A 511 -30.15 10.90 -10.29
CA GLY A 511 -28.95 10.38 -10.95
C GLY A 511 -28.22 11.43 -11.79
N THR A 512 -28.96 12.31 -12.50
CA THR A 512 -28.33 13.34 -13.34
C THR A 512 -27.54 14.36 -12.51
N ALA A 513 -28.08 14.80 -11.36
CA ALA A 513 -27.43 15.76 -10.49
C ALA A 513 -26.12 15.16 -9.92
N VAL A 514 -26.18 13.94 -9.37
CA VAL A 514 -25.01 13.30 -8.77
C VAL A 514 -23.95 12.92 -9.80
N PHE A 515 -24.35 12.53 -11.02
CA PHE A 515 -23.42 12.22 -12.11
C PHE A 515 -22.55 13.43 -12.47
N TRP A 516 -23.16 14.58 -12.75
CA TRP A 516 -22.42 15.80 -13.11
C TRP A 516 -21.65 16.37 -11.91
N ALA A 517 -22.19 16.27 -10.71
CA ALA A 517 -21.50 16.66 -9.49
C ALA A 517 -20.21 15.85 -9.27
N ALA A 518 -20.26 14.54 -9.49
CA ALA A 518 -19.08 13.69 -9.34
C ALA A 518 -18.01 14.01 -10.40
N LEU A 519 -18.39 14.26 -11.65
CA LEU A 519 -17.44 14.69 -12.69
C LEU A 519 -16.81 16.05 -12.35
N ALA A 520 -17.61 17.02 -11.91
CA ALA A 520 -17.10 18.33 -11.50
C ALA A 520 -16.18 18.24 -10.28
N ALA A 521 -16.54 17.43 -9.28
CA ALA A 521 -15.70 17.19 -8.12
C ALA A 521 -14.37 16.48 -8.49
N GLN A 522 -14.42 15.53 -9.43
CA GLN A 522 -13.20 14.84 -9.89
C GLN A 522 -12.29 15.80 -10.67
N ALA A 523 -12.85 16.65 -11.52
CA ALA A 523 -12.09 17.68 -12.23
C ALA A 523 -11.46 18.68 -11.25
N LEU A 524 -12.19 19.09 -10.21
CA LEU A 524 -11.68 19.95 -9.14
C LEU A 524 -10.49 19.30 -8.43
N VAL A 525 -10.62 18.04 -7.99
CA VAL A 525 -9.53 17.34 -7.27
C VAL A 525 -8.30 17.19 -8.17
N LEU A 526 -8.48 16.84 -9.45
CA LEU A 526 -7.37 16.77 -10.41
C LEU A 526 -6.72 18.15 -10.61
N GLY A 527 -7.51 19.21 -10.76
CA GLY A 527 -7.00 20.57 -10.85
C GLY A 527 -6.16 20.95 -9.63
N LEU A 528 -6.67 20.70 -8.43
CA LEU A 528 -5.96 20.98 -7.18
C LEU A 528 -4.66 20.15 -7.05
N TYR A 529 -4.69 18.89 -7.48
CA TYR A 529 -3.51 18.02 -7.45
C TYR A 529 -2.36 18.55 -8.30
N PHE A 530 -2.64 19.14 -9.45
CA PHE A 530 -1.61 19.71 -10.33
C PHE A 530 -1.21 21.14 -9.99
N THR A 531 -2.00 21.87 -9.20
CA THR A 531 -1.77 23.31 -8.93
C THR A 531 -1.36 23.64 -7.51
N LEU A 532 -1.69 22.78 -6.52
CA LEU A 532 -1.43 23.03 -5.11
C LEU A 532 -0.53 21.96 -4.50
N SER A 533 0.32 22.36 -3.55
CA SER A 533 1.23 21.47 -2.81
C SER A 533 0.65 20.97 -1.48
N ILE A 534 -0.67 20.96 -1.31
CA ILE A 534 -1.32 20.48 -0.07
C ILE A 534 -1.15 18.97 0.12
N SER A 535 -1.26 18.51 1.37
CA SER A 535 -1.24 17.08 1.69
C SER A 535 -2.30 16.32 0.90
N TYR A 536 -1.91 15.22 0.25
CA TYR A 536 -2.80 14.37 -0.54
C TYR A 536 -4.01 13.85 0.26
N LEU A 537 -3.89 13.74 1.58
CA LEU A 537 -4.99 13.31 2.46
C LEU A 537 -6.19 14.25 2.40
N TRP A 538 -5.98 15.55 2.16
CA TRP A 538 -7.07 16.51 2.03
C TRP A 538 -7.93 16.30 0.78
N TYR A 539 -7.38 15.72 -0.31
CA TYR A 539 -8.17 15.44 -1.52
C TYR A 539 -9.33 14.49 -1.26
N ASN A 540 -9.22 13.60 -0.25
CA ASN A 540 -10.34 12.73 0.15
C ASN A 540 -11.50 13.53 0.75
N VAL A 541 -11.22 14.51 1.59
CA VAL A 541 -12.21 15.39 2.22
C VAL A 541 -12.82 16.33 1.18
N ILE A 542 -11.95 17.01 0.41
CA ILE A 542 -12.35 17.99 -0.60
C ILE A 542 -13.21 17.32 -1.68
N GLY A 543 -12.76 16.17 -2.23
CA GLY A 543 -13.50 15.45 -3.27
C GLY A 543 -14.87 14.97 -2.80
N CYS A 544 -14.95 14.46 -1.56
CA CYS A 544 -16.20 14.03 -0.97
C CYS A 544 -17.15 15.22 -0.72
N ALA A 545 -16.67 16.28 -0.08
CA ALA A 545 -17.46 17.47 0.19
C ALA A 545 -17.93 18.14 -1.11
N ALA A 546 -17.06 18.30 -2.10
CA ALA A 546 -17.38 18.85 -3.41
C ALA A 546 -18.47 18.02 -4.11
N CYS A 547 -18.33 16.69 -4.14
CA CYS A 547 -19.33 15.81 -4.75
C CYS A 547 -20.72 15.97 -4.08
N VAL A 548 -20.78 15.98 -2.75
CA VAL A 548 -22.02 16.13 -1.99
C VAL A 548 -22.63 17.53 -2.21
N LEU A 549 -21.83 18.58 -2.05
CA LEU A 549 -22.31 19.96 -2.19
C LEU A 549 -22.77 20.27 -3.62
N CYS A 550 -21.99 19.91 -4.63
CA CYS A 550 -22.37 20.07 -6.03
C CYS A 550 -23.64 19.27 -6.36
N SER A 551 -23.82 18.08 -5.80
CA SER A 551 -25.04 17.30 -5.99
C SER A 551 -26.28 18.02 -5.45
N LEU A 552 -26.16 18.64 -4.26
CA LEU A 552 -27.25 19.42 -3.65
C LEU A 552 -27.56 20.67 -4.47
N ILE A 553 -26.54 21.39 -4.93
CA ILE A 553 -26.69 22.60 -5.74
C ILE A 553 -27.35 22.25 -7.10
N LEU A 554 -26.80 21.26 -7.81
CA LEU A 554 -27.33 20.89 -9.12
C LEU A 554 -28.77 20.37 -9.04
N GLN A 555 -29.14 19.67 -7.97
CA GLN A 555 -30.49 19.20 -7.77
C GLN A 555 -31.50 20.37 -7.58
N ALA A 556 -31.06 21.51 -7.03
CA ALA A 556 -31.91 22.67 -6.88
C ALA A 556 -32.30 23.30 -8.24
N PHE A 557 -31.49 23.12 -9.27
CA PHE A 557 -31.73 23.61 -10.63
C PHE A 557 -32.35 22.57 -11.57
N LEU A 558 -32.37 21.30 -11.18
CA LEU A 558 -32.93 20.21 -11.97
C LEU A 558 -34.31 19.83 -11.43
N PRO A 559 -35.28 19.47 -12.31
CA PRO A 559 -36.61 19.04 -11.86
C PRO A 559 -36.49 17.83 -10.94
N ALA A 560 -37.35 17.79 -9.91
CA ALA A 560 -37.43 16.66 -9.01
C ALA A 560 -37.73 15.38 -9.81
N ASN A 561 -36.84 14.39 -9.73
CA ASN A 561 -37.10 13.10 -10.35
C ASN A 561 -38.16 12.36 -9.52
N HIS A 562 -39.40 12.39 -9.93
CA HIS A 562 -40.52 11.64 -9.33
C HIS A 562 -40.45 10.12 -9.58
N ALA A 563 -39.30 9.59 -10.02
CA ALA A 563 -39.16 8.19 -10.38
C ALA A 563 -39.01 7.23 -9.18
N ASN A 564 -39.03 7.70 -7.93
CA ASN A 564 -38.76 6.85 -6.74
C ASN A 564 -39.82 6.96 -5.62
N ASP A 565 -41.07 7.34 -5.93
CA ASP A 565 -42.20 7.17 -5.00
C ASP A 565 -42.77 5.73 -5.03
N ARG A 566 -41.99 4.77 -5.45
CA ARG A 566 -42.37 3.35 -5.31
C ARG A 566 -41.54 2.74 -4.18
N GLU A 567 -42.17 2.73 -2.97
CA GLU A 567 -42.02 1.95 -1.75
C GLU A 567 -40.60 1.63 -1.25
#